data_37bcb5065def355d42ae38ec6aeea444
#
_entry.id   37bcb5065def355d42ae38ec6aeea444
#
_cell.length_a   1.000
_cell.length_b   1.000
_cell.length_c   1.000
_cell.angle_alpha   90.00
_cell.angle_beta   90.00
_cell.angle_gamma   90.00
#
_symmetry.space_group_name_H-M   'P 1'
#
loop_
_entity.id
_entity.type
_entity.pdbx_description
1 polymer ?
#
loop_
_entity_poly.entity_id
_entity_poly.type
_entity_poly.pdbx_seq_one_letter_code
_entity_poly.pdbx_strand_id
1 'polypeptide(L)'
;MKNIQLHKSPLFLRIIFVLSAAIIFFTAGITFKHITVLKKSSVWVTNSYEVNIELEKLISYLEDAETGQLGYTVTKDKSFLEPYYNSKELIKTSFDKVSKLCKNSRTQQTNLKKLLSLINKRQNHLSQSHFLIKQNKINNAVLQENLVAGKQVMDSIRRKVDEMIIVEKKLLNVRQEAYQDTVNYTPLFIYLTLVVSLVLVTIAFIKMNDDLVVLKIANNKLTVTNQASSLAEIVGKFGSWQLNLDTNEYFFSDNEYRLLGCE
;
A
#
# COMPACT_ATOMS: atom_id res chain seq x y z
N MET A 1 -3.03 52.34 -16.99
CA MET A 1 -2.80 50.96 -16.50
C MET A 1 -3.58 50.02 -17.41
N LYS A 2 -2.89 49.26 -18.27
CA LYS A 2 -3.50 48.26 -19.15
C LYS A 2 -3.97 47.10 -18.28
N ASN A 3 -5.27 46.96 -18.05
CA ASN A 3 -5.86 45.74 -17.56
C ASN A 3 -5.51 44.66 -18.57
N ILE A 4 -4.55 43.84 -18.25
CA ILE A 4 -4.19 42.66 -19.02
C ILE A 4 -5.40 41.72 -18.91
N GLN A 5 -6.23 41.72 -19.96
CA GLN A 5 -7.35 40.77 -20.10
C GLN A 5 -6.74 39.34 -20.33
N LEU A 6 -6.10 38.80 -19.31
CA LEU A 6 -5.64 37.43 -19.29
C LEU A 6 -6.77 36.41 -19.55
N HIS A 7 -8.01 36.87 -19.38
CA HIS A 7 -9.21 36.02 -19.47
C HIS A 7 -9.64 35.63 -20.89
N LYS A 8 -9.07 36.26 -21.93
CA LYS A 8 -9.46 35.99 -23.35
C LYS A 8 -8.38 35.25 -24.15
N SER A 9 -7.34 34.79 -23.55
CA SER A 9 -6.23 34.17 -24.27
C SER A 9 -6.39 32.62 -24.29
N PRO A 10 -6.21 31.94 -25.43
CA PRO A 10 -6.12 30.49 -25.51
C PRO A 10 -5.00 29.92 -24.64
N LEU A 11 -4.05 30.76 -24.29
CA LEU A 11 -2.96 30.46 -23.34
C LEU A 11 -3.49 30.19 -21.92
N PHE A 12 -4.51 30.89 -21.48
CA PHE A 12 -5.13 30.68 -20.16
C PHE A 12 -5.77 29.29 -20.04
N LEU A 13 -6.48 28.83 -21.05
CA LEU A 13 -7.05 27.48 -21.11
C LEU A 13 -5.96 26.39 -21.07
N ARG A 14 -4.88 26.57 -21.83
CA ARG A 14 -3.74 25.66 -21.83
C ARG A 14 -3.07 25.59 -20.45
N ILE A 15 -2.91 26.73 -19.79
CA ILE A 15 -2.33 26.79 -18.43
C ILE A 15 -3.22 26.04 -17.43
N ILE A 16 -4.54 26.27 -17.44
CA ILE A 16 -5.47 25.55 -16.53
C ILE A 16 -5.43 24.05 -16.79
N PHE A 17 -5.42 23.63 -18.06
CA PHE A 17 -5.36 22.21 -18.41
C PHE A 17 -4.05 21.57 -17.93
N VAL A 18 -2.91 22.20 -18.17
CA VAL A 18 -1.60 21.71 -17.68
C VAL A 18 -1.56 21.67 -16.15
N LEU A 19 -2.10 22.70 -15.48
CA LEU A 19 -2.15 22.76 -14.03
C LEU A 19 -3.03 21.63 -13.46
N SER A 20 -4.21 21.40 -14.03
CA SER A 20 -5.10 20.32 -13.61
C SER A 20 -4.46 18.95 -13.80
N ALA A 21 -3.82 18.72 -14.95
CA ALA A 21 -3.08 17.50 -15.21
C ALA A 21 -1.94 17.30 -14.21
N ALA A 22 -1.15 18.34 -13.93
CA ALA A 22 -0.08 18.29 -12.94
C ALA A 22 -0.59 17.96 -11.53
N ILE A 23 -1.72 18.53 -11.11
CA ILE A 23 -2.35 18.23 -9.82
C ILE A 23 -2.78 16.74 -9.79
N ILE A 24 -3.40 16.23 -10.84
CA ILE A 24 -3.83 14.83 -10.92
C ILE A 24 -2.60 13.89 -10.80
N PHE A 25 -1.52 14.14 -11.54
CA PHE A 25 -0.30 13.34 -11.45
C PHE A 25 0.35 13.41 -10.07
N PHE A 26 0.41 14.61 -9.47
CA PHE A 26 0.96 14.80 -8.13
C PHE A 26 0.16 14.03 -7.08
N THR A 27 -1.16 14.09 -7.14
CA THR A 27 -2.05 13.38 -6.21
C THR A 27 -1.99 11.87 -6.41
N ALA A 28 -1.90 11.39 -7.66
CA ALA A 28 -1.69 9.98 -7.95
C ALA A 28 -0.37 9.46 -7.33
N GLY A 29 0.71 10.24 -7.43
CA GLY A 29 2.01 9.91 -6.81
C GLY A 29 1.93 9.82 -5.28
N ILE A 30 1.26 10.77 -4.63
CA ILE A 30 1.04 10.74 -3.17
C ILE A 30 0.19 9.54 -2.78
N THR A 31 -0.90 9.29 -3.48
CA THR A 31 -1.79 8.14 -3.22
C THR A 31 -1.04 6.82 -3.35
N PHE A 32 -0.22 6.66 -4.38
CA PHE A 32 0.62 5.48 -4.56
C PHE A 32 1.60 5.28 -3.39
N LYS A 33 2.25 6.36 -2.93
CA LYS A 33 3.12 6.32 -1.74
C LYS A 33 2.34 5.88 -0.49
N HIS A 34 1.15 6.44 -0.25
CA HIS A 34 0.30 6.07 0.88
C HIS A 34 -0.11 4.61 0.84
N ILE A 35 -0.56 4.09 -0.31
CA ILE A 35 -0.91 2.67 -0.49
C ILE A 35 0.29 1.76 -0.18
N THR A 36 1.49 2.14 -0.60
CA THR A 36 2.71 1.38 -0.34
C THR A 36 3.05 1.34 1.15
N VAL A 37 2.92 2.46 1.86
CA VAL A 37 3.10 2.53 3.33
C VAL A 37 2.06 1.68 4.04
N LEU A 38 0.80 1.78 3.62
CA LEU A 38 -0.31 1.00 4.17
C LEU A 38 -0.06 -0.52 4.05
N LYS A 39 0.38 -0.96 2.87
CA LYS A 39 0.73 -2.37 2.62
C LYS A 39 1.86 -2.85 3.53
N LYS A 40 2.91 -2.06 3.70
CA LYS A 40 4.04 -2.41 4.59
C LYS A 40 3.59 -2.48 6.05
N SER A 41 2.80 -1.52 6.51
CA SER A 41 2.28 -1.48 7.88
C SER A 41 1.37 -2.69 8.17
N SER A 42 0.50 -3.05 7.24
CA SER A 42 -0.35 -4.24 7.35
C SER A 42 0.47 -5.53 7.50
N VAL A 43 1.51 -5.71 6.68
CA VAL A 43 2.41 -6.87 6.79
C VAL A 43 3.10 -6.91 8.16
N TRP A 44 3.54 -5.79 8.68
CA TRP A 44 4.19 -5.73 10.00
C TRP A 44 3.24 -6.07 11.14
N VAL A 45 2.00 -5.61 11.07
CA VAL A 45 0.95 -5.95 12.03
C VAL A 45 0.69 -7.46 12.01
N THR A 46 0.48 -8.03 10.83
CA THR A 46 0.28 -9.47 10.65
C THR A 46 1.46 -10.28 11.20
N ASN A 47 2.70 -9.89 10.87
CA ASN A 47 3.89 -10.57 11.37
C ASN A 47 3.97 -10.57 12.91
N SER A 48 3.61 -9.47 13.58
CA SER A 48 3.63 -9.42 15.05
C SER A 48 2.57 -10.36 15.67
N TYR A 49 1.40 -10.48 15.06
CA TYR A 49 0.40 -11.45 15.49
C TYR A 49 0.87 -12.88 15.28
N GLU A 50 1.46 -13.19 14.13
CA GLU A 50 2.02 -14.52 13.84
C GLU A 50 3.14 -14.90 14.82
N VAL A 51 4.01 -13.97 15.19
CA VAL A 51 5.05 -14.21 16.23
C VAL A 51 4.41 -14.63 17.54
N ASN A 52 3.37 -13.92 18.01
CA ASN A 52 2.69 -14.26 19.25
C ASN A 52 2.04 -15.63 19.20
N ILE A 53 1.34 -15.95 18.11
CA ILE A 53 0.70 -17.26 17.90
C ILE A 53 1.74 -18.39 17.92
N GLU A 54 2.85 -18.25 17.22
CA GLU A 54 3.87 -19.29 17.18
C GLU A 54 4.63 -19.43 18.50
N LEU A 55 4.81 -18.35 19.27
CA LEU A 55 5.37 -18.41 20.63
C LEU A 55 4.44 -19.15 21.61
N GLU A 56 3.13 -18.90 21.54
CA GLU A 56 2.12 -19.61 22.32
C GLU A 56 2.05 -21.10 21.97
N LYS A 57 2.08 -21.44 20.67
CA LYS A 57 2.17 -22.83 20.21
C LYS A 57 3.40 -23.54 20.73
N LEU A 58 4.54 -22.85 20.75
CA LEU A 58 5.80 -23.40 21.26
C LEU A 58 5.69 -23.79 22.74
N ILE A 59 5.05 -22.96 23.56
CA ILE A 59 4.74 -23.31 24.97
C ILE A 59 3.80 -24.52 25.01
N SER A 60 2.69 -24.49 24.26
CA SER A 60 1.71 -25.58 24.23
C SER A 60 2.36 -26.92 23.88
N TYR A 61 3.20 -26.98 22.86
CA TYR A 61 3.89 -28.22 22.48
C TYR A 61 4.84 -28.74 23.55
N LEU A 62 5.49 -27.85 24.32
CA LEU A 62 6.33 -28.24 25.45
C LEU A 62 5.48 -28.79 26.62
N GLU A 63 4.32 -28.17 26.89
CA GLU A 63 3.36 -28.60 27.89
C GLU A 63 2.70 -29.93 27.53
N ASP A 64 2.32 -30.11 26.28
CA ASP A 64 1.76 -31.36 25.76
C ASP A 64 2.77 -32.51 25.90
N ALA A 65 4.05 -32.25 25.61
CA ALA A 65 5.11 -33.23 25.79
C ALA A 65 5.28 -33.61 27.28
N GLU A 66 5.24 -32.64 28.18
CA GLU A 66 5.33 -32.89 29.63
C GLU A 66 4.12 -33.66 30.13
N THR A 67 2.91 -33.22 29.78
CA THR A 67 1.66 -33.84 30.19
C THR A 67 1.55 -35.26 29.67
N GLY A 68 1.91 -35.49 28.42
CA GLY A 68 1.95 -36.83 27.84
C GLY A 68 2.90 -37.76 28.56
N GLN A 69 4.12 -37.28 28.92
CA GLN A 69 5.09 -38.05 29.66
C GLN A 69 4.60 -38.38 31.09
N LEU A 70 3.98 -37.42 31.76
CA LEU A 70 3.41 -37.65 33.11
C LEU A 70 2.23 -38.62 33.04
N GLY A 71 1.35 -38.48 32.06
CA GLY A 71 0.24 -39.40 31.80
C GLY A 71 0.71 -40.86 31.63
N TYR A 72 1.73 -41.06 30.81
CA TYR A 72 2.37 -42.38 30.66
C TYR A 72 2.97 -42.89 31.98
N THR A 73 3.58 -42.03 32.78
CA THR A 73 4.16 -42.40 34.07
C THR A 73 3.12 -43.00 35.00
N VAL A 74 1.91 -42.43 35.03
CA VAL A 74 0.80 -42.85 35.89
C VAL A 74 0.07 -44.06 35.34
N THR A 75 -0.30 -44.02 34.05
CA THR A 75 -1.18 -45.02 33.43
C THR A 75 -0.47 -46.20 32.82
N LYS A 76 0.81 -46.06 32.47
CA LYS A 76 1.60 -46.99 31.62
C LYS A 76 1.03 -47.20 30.23
N ASP A 77 0.04 -46.42 29.84
CA ASP A 77 -0.56 -46.44 28.49
C ASP A 77 0.32 -45.60 27.53
N LYS A 78 0.83 -46.26 26.49
CA LYS A 78 1.73 -45.69 25.49
C LYS A 78 1.03 -44.63 24.63
N SER A 79 -0.30 -44.63 24.55
CA SER A 79 -1.05 -43.60 23.82
C SER A 79 -0.77 -42.19 24.33
N PHE A 80 -0.49 -42.02 25.61
CA PHE A 80 -0.07 -40.75 26.20
C PHE A 80 1.28 -40.22 25.68
N LEU A 81 2.13 -41.05 25.09
CA LEU A 81 3.43 -40.62 24.58
C LEU A 81 3.40 -39.99 23.17
N GLU A 82 2.27 -40.03 22.48
CA GLU A 82 2.13 -39.44 21.15
C GLU A 82 2.51 -37.95 21.12
N PRO A 83 1.99 -37.07 22.01
CA PRO A 83 2.39 -35.68 22.07
C PRO A 83 3.90 -35.48 22.35
N TYR A 84 4.49 -36.34 23.21
CA TYR A 84 5.92 -36.29 23.52
C TYR A 84 6.77 -36.54 22.27
N TYR A 85 6.43 -37.54 21.45
CA TYR A 85 7.21 -37.86 20.25
C TYR A 85 7.04 -36.83 19.15
N ASN A 86 5.85 -36.27 19.00
CA ASN A 86 5.53 -35.26 17.97
C ASN A 86 6.06 -33.86 18.33
N SER A 87 6.20 -33.55 19.63
CA SER A 87 6.57 -32.22 20.11
C SER A 87 7.89 -31.70 19.56
N LYS A 88 8.88 -32.55 19.38
CA LYS A 88 10.22 -32.14 18.95
C LYS A 88 10.20 -31.46 17.58
N GLU A 89 9.49 -32.01 16.63
CA GLU A 89 9.34 -31.48 15.28
C GLU A 89 8.48 -30.20 15.29
N LEU A 90 7.39 -30.20 16.04
CA LEU A 90 6.47 -29.08 16.19
C LEU A 90 7.14 -27.87 16.83
N ILE A 91 7.91 -28.08 17.92
CA ILE A 91 8.69 -27.06 18.60
C ILE A 91 9.71 -26.44 17.64
N LYS A 92 10.44 -27.28 16.89
CA LYS A 92 11.40 -26.81 15.90
C LYS A 92 10.74 -25.96 14.82
N THR A 93 9.63 -26.45 14.28
CA THR A 93 8.89 -25.74 13.22
C THR A 93 8.39 -24.35 13.68
N SER A 94 7.79 -24.28 14.89
CA SER A 94 7.34 -23.00 15.46
C SER A 94 8.52 -22.07 15.77
N PHE A 95 9.62 -22.59 16.33
CA PHE A 95 10.81 -21.81 16.58
C PHE A 95 11.42 -21.22 15.30
N ASP A 96 11.53 -22.01 14.24
CA ASP A 96 12.05 -21.58 12.94
C ASP A 96 11.16 -20.50 12.30
N LYS A 97 9.83 -20.60 12.46
CA LYS A 97 8.91 -19.56 12.02
C LYS A 97 9.11 -18.26 12.80
N VAL A 98 9.15 -18.31 14.12
CA VAL A 98 9.41 -17.11 14.96
C VAL A 98 10.75 -16.48 14.56
N SER A 99 11.78 -17.31 14.35
CA SER A 99 13.11 -16.83 13.95
C SER A 99 13.09 -16.08 12.61
N LYS A 100 12.33 -16.57 11.64
CA LYS A 100 12.14 -15.90 10.33
C LYS A 100 11.39 -14.59 10.47
N LEU A 101 10.28 -14.58 11.21
CA LEU A 101 9.45 -13.41 11.43
C LEU A 101 10.20 -12.29 12.17
N CYS A 102 11.02 -12.67 13.15
CA CYS A 102 11.82 -11.75 13.96
C CYS A 102 13.19 -11.38 13.35
N LYS A 103 13.48 -11.76 12.09
CA LYS A 103 14.80 -11.57 11.46
C LYS A 103 15.32 -10.13 11.55
N ASN A 104 14.44 -9.15 11.45
CA ASN A 104 14.79 -7.73 11.44
C ASN A 104 14.78 -7.07 12.83
N SER A 105 14.51 -7.81 13.91
CA SER A 105 14.49 -7.30 15.28
C SER A 105 15.69 -7.79 16.07
N ARG A 106 16.69 -6.92 16.29
CA ARG A 106 17.90 -7.26 17.06
C ARG A 106 17.58 -7.74 18.48
N THR A 107 16.60 -7.12 19.12
CA THR A 107 16.15 -7.49 20.47
C THR A 107 15.56 -8.90 20.47
N GLN A 108 14.67 -9.20 19.53
CA GLN A 108 14.05 -10.53 19.42
C GLN A 108 15.07 -11.61 19.04
N GLN A 109 16.03 -11.31 18.18
CA GLN A 109 17.12 -12.25 17.86
C GLN A 109 17.95 -12.63 19.11
N THR A 110 18.19 -11.67 20.01
CA THR A 110 18.87 -11.96 21.29
C THR A 110 17.99 -12.81 22.21
N ASN A 111 16.69 -12.53 22.28
CA ASN A 111 15.75 -13.34 23.03
C ASN A 111 15.62 -14.76 22.50
N LEU A 112 15.57 -14.92 21.16
CA LEU A 112 15.52 -16.22 20.51
C LEU A 112 16.72 -17.11 20.84
N LYS A 113 17.94 -16.56 20.89
CA LYS A 113 19.13 -17.32 21.30
C LYS A 113 19.00 -17.86 22.73
N LYS A 114 18.48 -17.04 23.65
CA LYS A 114 18.25 -17.47 25.04
C LYS A 114 17.12 -18.50 25.12
N LEU A 115 16.03 -18.27 24.38
CA LEU A 115 14.89 -19.20 24.30
C LEU A 115 15.33 -20.57 23.77
N LEU A 116 16.12 -20.62 22.69
CA LEU A 116 16.64 -21.87 22.12
C LEU A 116 17.47 -22.67 23.15
N SER A 117 18.33 -21.97 23.91
CA SER A 117 19.11 -22.63 24.99
C SER A 117 18.21 -23.24 26.07
N LEU A 118 17.14 -22.54 26.46
CA LEU A 118 16.17 -23.04 27.43
C LEU A 118 15.37 -24.23 26.88
N ILE A 119 14.91 -24.15 25.62
CA ILE A 119 14.22 -25.26 24.96
C ILE A 119 15.09 -26.51 24.92
N ASN A 120 16.35 -26.39 24.51
CA ASN A 120 17.27 -27.51 24.48
C ASN A 120 17.48 -28.13 25.88
N LYS A 121 17.62 -27.31 26.92
CA LYS A 121 17.67 -27.79 28.30
C LYS A 121 16.40 -28.55 28.70
N ARG A 122 15.23 -27.99 28.35
CA ARG A 122 13.93 -28.64 28.64
C ARG A 122 13.80 -29.99 27.96
N GLN A 123 14.14 -30.07 26.66
CA GLN A 123 14.10 -31.32 25.90
C GLN A 123 15.06 -32.38 26.51
N ASN A 124 16.22 -31.96 26.99
CA ASN A 124 17.13 -32.86 27.68
C ASN A 124 16.52 -33.42 28.98
N HIS A 125 15.87 -32.57 29.80
CA HIS A 125 15.18 -33.01 31.01
C HIS A 125 14.04 -33.98 30.69
N LEU A 126 13.24 -33.70 29.65
CA LEU A 126 12.20 -34.62 29.18
C LEU A 126 12.76 -35.96 28.74
N SER A 127 13.85 -35.96 27.96
CA SER A 127 14.49 -37.19 27.49
C SER A 127 15.06 -38.02 28.62
N GLN A 128 15.73 -37.39 29.61
CA GLN A 128 16.24 -38.04 30.79
C GLN A 128 15.12 -38.65 31.66
N SER A 129 14.05 -37.90 31.91
CA SER A 129 12.91 -38.41 32.65
C SER A 129 12.27 -39.60 31.93
N HIS A 130 12.06 -39.49 30.60
CA HIS A 130 11.52 -40.60 29.80
C HIS A 130 12.37 -41.85 29.92
N PHE A 131 13.71 -41.74 29.84
CA PHE A 131 14.65 -42.86 29.99
C PHE A 131 14.53 -43.52 31.37
N LEU A 132 14.48 -42.72 32.47
CA LEU A 132 14.35 -43.24 33.84
C LEU A 132 13.00 -43.93 34.07
N ILE A 133 11.91 -43.40 33.54
CA ILE A 133 10.56 -43.95 33.59
C ILE A 133 10.51 -45.30 32.86
N LYS A 134 11.13 -45.38 31.66
CA LYS A 134 11.19 -46.64 30.88
C LYS A 134 11.95 -47.73 31.60
N GLN A 135 12.97 -47.37 32.41
CA GLN A 135 13.71 -48.33 33.26
C GLN A 135 12.97 -48.71 34.55
N ASN A 136 11.73 -48.29 34.74
CA ASN A 136 10.93 -48.47 35.95
C ASN A 136 11.56 -47.88 37.24
N LYS A 137 12.37 -46.83 37.11
CA LYS A 137 13.02 -46.10 38.19
C LYS A 137 12.20 -44.89 38.67
N ILE A 138 10.90 -45.11 38.90
CA ILE A 138 9.93 -44.00 39.16
C ILE A 138 10.17 -43.39 40.57
N ASN A 139 10.60 -44.17 41.56
CA ASN A 139 10.87 -43.73 42.90
C ASN A 139 12.35 -43.31 43.12
N ASN A 140 13.05 -42.96 42.06
CA ASN A 140 14.45 -42.58 42.15
C ASN A 140 14.57 -41.06 42.45
N ALA A 141 15.40 -40.70 43.45
CA ALA A 141 15.71 -39.31 43.76
C ALA A 141 16.19 -38.50 42.51
N VAL A 142 16.93 -39.17 41.61
CA VAL A 142 17.39 -38.59 40.36
C VAL A 142 16.21 -38.19 39.43
N LEU A 143 15.15 -39.01 39.41
CA LEU A 143 13.96 -38.65 38.62
C LEU A 143 13.25 -37.43 39.22
N GLN A 144 13.10 -37.40 40.54
CA GLN A 144 12.47 -36.24 41.26
C GLN A 144 13.28 -34.95 41.04
N GLU A 145 14.60 -35.00 41.17
CA GLU A 145 15.49 -33.88 40.95
C GLU A 145 15.38 -33.40 39.48
N ASN A 146 15.37 -34.29 38.50
CA ASN A 146 15.25 -33.96 37.10
C ASN A 146 13.89 -33.34 36.77
N LEU A 147 12.79 -33.78 37.38
CA LEU A 147 11.46 -33.22 37.19
C LEU A 147 11.38 -31.80 37.78
N VAL A 148 11.95 -31.55 38.98
CA VAL A 148 12.01 -30.21 39.59
C VAL A 148 12.84 -29.25 38.76
N ALA A 149 14.04 -29.68 38.32
CA ALA A 149 14.89 -28.89 37.42
C ALA A 149 14.21 -28.60 36.09
N GLY A 150 13.52 -29.58 35.53
CA GLY A 150 12.73 -29.42 34.28
C GLY A 150 11.62 -28.40 34.42
N LYS A 151 10.90 -28.40 35.57
CA LYS A 151 9.89 -27.38 35.87
C LYS A 151 10.49 -25.98 35.92
N GLN A 152 11.62 -25.78 36.62
CA GLN A 152 12.30 -24.48 36.68
C GLN A 152 12.70 -23.96 35.31
N VAL A 153 13.16 -24.85 34.43
CA VAL A 153 13.46 -24.49 33.03
C VAL A 153 12.19 -24.10 32.30
N MET A 154 11.08 -24.82 32.45
CA MET A 154 9.80 -24.47 31.83
C MET A 154 9.29 -23.12 32.30
N ASP A 155 9.34 -22.81 33.58
CA ASP A 155 9.00 -21.51 34.15
C ASP A 155 9.88 -20.38 33.55
N SER A 156 11.15 -20.68 33.28
CA SER A 156 12.05 -19.74 32.60
C SER A 156 11.74 -19.55 31.12
N ILE A 157 11.25 -20.62 30.44
CA ILE A 157 10.73 -20.52 29.05
C ILE A 157 9.50 -19.62 29.04
N ARG A 158 8.51 -19.87 29.90
CA ARG A 158 7.28 -19.05 29.98
C ARG A 158 7.62 -17.57 30.16
N ARG A 159 8.46 -17.24 31.16
CA ARG A 159 8.91 -15.84 31.36
C ARG A 159 9.58 -15.25 30.12
N LYS A 160 10.42 -16.03 29.42
CA LYS A 160 11.10 -15.55 28.22
C LYS A 160 10.15 -15.33 27.06
N VAL A 161 9.18 -16.20 26.88
CA VAL A 161 8.11 -16.02 25.88
C VAL A 161 7.25 -14.81 26.22
N ASP A 162 6.85 -14.63 27.49
CA ASP A 162 6.11 -13.44 27.93
C ASP A 162 6.87 -12.13 27.65
N GLU A 163 8.19 -12.11 27.94
CA GLU A 163 9.04 -10.96 27.58
C GLU A 163 9.02 -10.69 26.07
N MET A 164 9.08 -11.74 25.25
CA MET A 164 9.04 -11.61 23.77
C MET A 164 7.68 -11.11 23.30
N ILE A 165 6.58 -11.60 23.87
CA ILE A 165 5.21 -11.14 23.57
C ILE A 165 5.03 -9.67 23.97
N ILE A 166 5.56 -9.26 25.12
CA ILE A 166 5.52 -7.84 25.56
C ILE A 166 6.26 -6.94 24.56
N VAL A 167 7.42 -7.38 24.08
CA VAL A 167 8.18 -6.65 23.04
C VAL A 167 7.36 -6.54 21.76
N GLU A 168 6.73 -7.64 21.29
CA GLU A 168 5.88 -7.62 20.11
C GLU A 168 4.65 -6.72 20.27
N LYS A 169 3.99 -6.76 21.45
CA LYS A 169 2.86 -5.85 21.75
C LYS A 169 3.28 -4.37 21.69
N LYS A 170 4.44 -4.01 22.22
CA LYS A 170 4.96 -2.65 22.09
C LYS A 170 5.23 -2.26 20.64
N LEU A 171 5.86 -3.15 19.88
CA LEU A 171 6.10 -2.93 18.44
C LEU A 171 4.79 -2.85 17.67
N LEU A 172 3.80 -3.68 18.01
CA LEU A 172 2.48 -3.66 17.41
C LEU A 172 1.77 -2.33 17.64
N ASN A 173 1.76 -1.82 18.89
CA ASN A 173 1.13 -0.54 19.22
C ASN A 173 1.73 0.61 18.39
N VAL A 174 3.06 0.73 18.34
CA VAL A 174 3.74 1.76 17.52
C VAL A 174 3.41 1.62 16.03
N ARG A 175 3.37 0.40 15.52
CA ARG A 175 3.03 0.12 14.12
C ARG A 175 1.56 0.38 13.83
N GLN A 176 0.67 0.09 14.78
CA GLN A 176 -0.76 0.29 14.67
C GLN A 176 -1.13 1.77 14.71
N GLU A 177 -0.49 2.58 15.55
CA GLU A 177 -0.64 4.04 15.57
C GLU A 177 -0.25 4.63 14.21
N ALA A 178 0.93 4.30 13.68
CA ALA A 178 1.38 4.74 12.38
C ALA A 178 0.45 4.27 11.23
N TYR A 179 -0.12 3.07 11.35
CA TYR A 179 -1.11 2.55 10.42
C TYR A 179 -2.43 3.32 10.49
N GLN A 180 -2.96 3.57 11.70
CA GLN A 180 -4.22 4.29 11.93
C GLN A 180 -4.15 5.72 11.39
N ASP A 181 -3.06 6.43 11.65
CA ASP A 181 -2.85 7.78 11.12
C ASP A 181 -2.91 7.76 9.57
N THR A 182 -2.24 6.81 8.95
CA THR A 182 -2.26 6.69 7.48
C THR A 182 -3.65 6.35 6.95
N VAL A 183 -4.38 5.44 7.62
CA VAL A 183 -5.74 5.05 7.21
C VAL A 183 -6.72 6.21 7.36
N ASN A 184 -6.64 6.98 8.44
CA ASN A 184 -7.59 8.05 8.73
C ASN A 184 -7.43 9.25 7.77
N TYR A 185 -6.20 9.64 7.43
CA TYR A 185 -5.94 10.83 6.61
C TYR A 185 -5.93 10.57 5.10
N THR A 186 -5.62 9.35 4.67
CA THR A 186 -5.54 9.01 3.24
C THR A 186 -6.88 9.23 2.49
N PRO A 187 -8.05 8.77 2.97
CA PRO A 187 -9.32 9.01 2.31
C PRO A 187 -9.66 10.49 2.21
N LEU A 188 -9.47 11.25 3.30
CA LEU A 188 -9.73 12.70 3.31
C LEU A 188 -8.90 13.42 2.25
N PHE A 189 -7.62 13.07 2.13
CA PHE A 189 -6.73 13.64 1.13
C PHE A 189 -7.18 13.30 -0.30
N ILE A 190 -7.60 12.05 -0.55
CA ILE A 190 -8.13 11.62 -1.86
C ILE A 190 -9.40 12.40 -2.21
N TYR A 191 -10.35 12.54 -1.28
CA TYR A 191 -11.59 13.29 -1.51
C TYR A 191 -11.30 14.77 -1.80
N LEU A 192 -10.43 15.41 -1.03
CA LEU A 192 -10.07 16.81 -1.24
C LEU A 192 -9.48 17.03 -2.64
N THR A 193 -8.58 16.17 -3.08
CA THR A 193 -7.94 16.28 -4.40
C THR A 193 -8.91 16.01 -5.54
N LEU A 194 -9.84 15.07 -5.35
CA LEU A 194 -10.91 14.82 -6.32
C LEU A 194 -11.83 16.03 -6.49
N VAL A 195 -12.23 16.66 -5.39
CA VAL A 195 -13.05 17.90 -5.43
C VAL A 195 -12.30 19.03 -6.13
N VAL A 196 -11.04 19.26 -5.80
CA VAL A 196 -10.22 20.31 -6.46
C VAL A 196 -10.09 20.03 -7.96
N SER A 197 -9.84 18.78 -8.35
CA SER A 197 -9.76 18.38 -9.75
C SER A 197 -11.08 18.61 -10.49
N LEU A 198 -12.21 18.26 -9.87
CA LEU A 198 -13.54 18.46 -10.46
C LEU A 198 -13.85 19.95 -10.69
N VAL A 199 -13.52 20.80 -9.72
CA VAL A 199 -13.68 22.27 -9.84
C VAL A 199 -12.85 22.81 -11.00
N LEU A 200 -11.58 22.41 -11.12
CA LEU A 200 -10.71 22.85 -12.22
C LEU A 200 -11.24 22.42 -13.60
N VAL A 201 -11.70 21.17 -13.73
CA VAL A 201 -12.29 20.66 -14.97
C VAL A 201 -13.57 21.44 -15.32
N THR A 202 -14.40 21.74 -14.32
CA THR A 202 -15.63 22.51 -14.52
C THR A 202 -15.33 23.93 -15.01
N ILE A 203 -14.35 24.60 -14.41
CA ILE A 203 -13.91 25.94 -14.86
C ILE A 203 -13.38 25.89 -16.29
N ALA A 204 -12.57 24.90 -16.63
CA ALA A 204 -12.03 24.69 -17.98
C ALA A 204 -13.16 24.46 -19.00
N PHE A 205 -14.16 23.65 -18.64
CA PHE A 205 -15.30 23.34 -19.49
C PHE A 205 -16.17 24.58 -19.78
N ILE A 206 -16.50 25.36 -18.74
CA ILE A 206 -17.26 26.61 -18.90
C ILE A 206 -16.52 27.56 -19.85
N LYS A 207 -15.23 27.74 -19.61
CA LYS A 207 -14.40 28.63 -20.44
C LYS A 207 -14.31 28.16 -21.90
N MET A 208 -14.17 26.87 -22.13
CA MET A 208 -14.16 26.30 -23.47
C MET A 208 -15.48 26.55 -24.20
N ASN A 209 -16.62 26.40 -23.54
CA ASN A 209 -17.92 26.69 -24.12
C ASN A 209 -18.05 28.16 -24.50
N ASP A 210 -17.63 29.09 -23.66
CA ASP A 210 -17.67 30.53 -23.96
C ASP A 210 -16.81 30.85 -25.19
N ASP A 211 -15.62 30.30 -25.30
CA ASP A 211 -14.72 30.54 -26.43
C ASP A 211 -15.29 29.93 -27.73
N LEU A 212 -15.98 28.78 -27.68
CA LEU A 212 -16.66 28.17 -28.83
C LEU A 212 -17.83 29.05 -29.32
N VAL A 213 -18.62 29.65 -28.42
CA VAL A 213 -19.70 30.56 -28.78
C VAL A 213 -19.13 31.80 -29.49
N VAL A 214 -18.07 32.41 -28.94
CA VAL A 214 -17.41 33.58 -29.57
C VAL A 214 -16.86 33.23 -30.94
N LEU A 215 -16.22 32.06 -31.10
CA LEU A 215 -15.70 31.61 -32.39
C LEU A 215 -16.80 31.39 -33.41
N LYS A 216 -17.94 30.80 -33.00
CA LYS A 216 -19.13 30.60 -33.89
C LYS A 216 -19.69 31.92 -34.36
N ILE A 217 -19.84 32.92 -33.46
CA ILE A 217 -20.34 34.26 -33.81
C ILE A 217 -19.37 34.94 -34.82
N ALA A 218 -18.06 34.89 -34.55
CA ALA A 218 -17.05 35.48 -35.44
C ALA A 218 -17.07 34.80 -36.82
N ASN A 219 -17.16 33.47 -36.89
CA ASN A 219 -17.25 32.72 -38.16
C ASN A 219 -18.53 33.06 -38.96
N ASN A 220 -19.67 33.12 -38.26
CA ASN A 220 -20.93 33.53 -38.90
C ASN A 220 -20.84 34.94 -39.47
N LYS A 221 -20.27 35.89 -38.70
CA LYS A 221 -20.07 37.27 -39.18
C LYS A 221 -19.16 37.30 -40.40
N LEU A 222 -18.06 36.53 -40.40
CA LEU A 222 -17.18 36.43 -41.57
C LEU A 222 -17.92 35.89 -42.80
N THR A 223 -18.71 34.81 -42.62
CA THR A 223 -19.51 34.22 -43.69
C THR A 223 -20.51 35.22 -44.27
N VAL A 224 -21.27 35.92 -43.42
CA VAL A 224 -22.23 36.93 -43.87
C VAL A 224 -21.51 38.10 -44.57
N THR A 225 -20.37 38.53 -44.07
CA THR A 225 -19.61 39.62 -44.72
C THR A 225 -19.09 39.22 -46.08
N ASN A 226 -18.57 37.99 -46.22
CA ASN A 226 -18.09 37.45 -47.49
C ASN A 226 -19.21 37.29 -48.50
N GLN A 227 -20.39 36.78 -48.06
CA GLN A 227 -21.59 36.71 -48.91
C GLN A 227 -22.06 38.08 -49.39
N ALA A 228 -22.11 39.05 -48.46
CA ALA A 228 -22.51 40.44 -48.83
C ALA A 228 -21.50 41.07 -49.81
N SER A 229 -20.18 40.85 -49.61
CA SER A 229 -19.15 41.32 -50.57
C SER A 229 -19.32 40.68 -51.93
N SER A 230 -19.50 39.36 -52.00
CA SER A 230 -19.70 38.63 -53.24
C SER A 230 -20.97 39.07 -53.98
N LEU A 231 -22.08 39.31 -53.25
CA LEU A 231 -23.31 39.89 -53.86
C LEU A 231 -23.09 41.29 -54.38
N ALA A 232 -22.36 42.14 -53.64
CA ALA A 232 -22.04 43.48 -54.09
C ALA A 232 -21.20 43.48 -55.36
N GLU A 233 -20.22 42.58 -55.49
CA GLU A 233 -19.45 42.40 -56.72
C GLU A 233 -20.31 41.97 -57.90
N ILE A 234 -21.24 41.03 -57.71
CA ILE A 234 -22.15 40.56 -58.76
C ILE A 234 -23.07 41.66 -59.24
N VAL A 235 -23.73 42.36 -58.29
CA VAL A 235 -24.69 43.44 -58.59
C VAL A 235 -23.99 44.67 -59.19
N GLY A 236 -22.80 45.02 -58.62
CA GLY A 236 -21.99 46.12 -59.08
C GLY A 236 -21.19 45.86 -60.37
N LYS A 237 -21.18 44.62 -60.86
CA LYS A 237 -20.39 44.17 -62.01
C LYS A 237 -18.92 44.56 -61.92
N PHE A 238 -18.31 44.34 -60.75
CA PHE A 238 -16.88 44.53 -60.54
C PHE A 238 -16.31 43.28 -59.85
N GLY A 239 -15.01 43.03 -59.98
CA GLY A 239 -14.27 42.03 -59.25
C GLY A 239 -13.31 42.70 -58.28
N SER A 240 -12.81 41.92 -57.35
CA SER A 240 -11.78 42.36 -56.41
C SER A 240 -10.55 41.48 -56.50
N TRP A 241 -9.40 42.08 -56.22
CA TRP A 241 -8.14 41.37 -56.14
C TRP A 241 -7.36 41.81 -54.90
N GLN A 242 -6.53 40.91 -54.42
CA GLN A 242 -5.65 41.11 -53.25
C GLN A 242 -4.25 40.61 -53.59
N LEU A 243 -3.25 41.41 -53.22
CA LEU A 243 -1.84 41.03 -53.29
C LEU A 243 -1.34 40.76 -51.91
N ASN A 244 -0.79 39.55 -51.69
CA ASN A 244 -0.05 39.26 -50.47
C ASN A 244 1.40 39.76 -50.69
N LEU A 245 1.79 40.79 -49.92
CA LEU A 245 3.11 41.42 -50.03
C LEU A 245 4.26 40.54 -49.53
N ASP A 246 3.98 39.55 -48.70
CA ASP A 246 5.01 38.66 -48.16
C ASP A 246 5.34 37.52 -49.14
N THR A 247 4.32 36.98 -49.84
CA THR A 247 4.48 35.86 -50.76
C THR A 247 4.47 36.30 -52.21
N ASN A 248 4.10 37.54 -52.50
CA ASN A 248 3.95 38.12 -53.83
C ASN A 248 2.87 37.40 -54.69
N GLU A 249 1.86 36.77 -54.01
CA GLU A 249 0.78 36.04 -54.64
C GLU A 249 -0.45 36.95 -54.82
N TYR A 250 -1.11 36.84 -55.97
CA TYR A 250 -2.37 37.53 -56.25
C TYR A 250 -3.54 36.58 -56.01
N PHE A 251 -4.54 37.05 -55.35
CA PHE A 251 -5.83 36.39 -55.17
C PHE A 251 -6.87 37.23 -55.83
N PHE A 252 -7.65 36.61 -56.72
CA PHE A 252 -8.80 37.25 -57.39
C PHE A 252 -10.09 36.69 -56.89
N SER A 253 -11.15 37.52 -56.82
CA SER A 253 -12.49 37.03 -56.48
C SER A 253 -13.08 36.16 -57.60
N ASP A 254 -14.00 35.27 -57.25
CA ASP A 254 -14.70 34.44 -58.24
C ASP A 254 -15.40 35.30 -59.33
N ASN A 255 -15.90 36.46 -58.96
CA ASN A 255 -16.56 37.37 -59.91
C ASN A 255 -15.54 38.04 -60.86
N GLU A 256 -14.31 38.28 -60.43
CA GLU A 256 -13.23 38.77 -61.28
C GLU A 256 -12.91 37.77 -62.41
N TYR A 257 -12.77 36.49 -62.03
CA TYR A 257 -12.55 35.38 -63.00
C TYR A 257 -13.70 35.32 -64.02
N ARG A 258 -14.98 35.49 -63.55
CA ARG A 258 -16.14 35.51 -64.45
C ARG A 258 -16.12 36.70 -65.41
N LEU A 259 -15.76 37.90 -64.95
CA LEU A 259 -15.66 39.08 -65.76
C LEU A 259 -14.56 39.02 -66.82
N LEU A 260 -13.46 38.33 -66.48
CA LEU A 260 -12.35 38.10 -67.43
C LEU A 260 -12.59 36.95 -68.36
N GLY A 261 -13.69 36.17 -68.20
CA GLY A 261 -14.02 35.04 -69.07
C GLY A 261 -13.14 33.79 -68.77
N CYS A 262 -12.55 33.74 -67.61
CA CYS A 262 -11.74 32.65 -67.12
C CYS A 262 -12.64 31.77 -66.22
N GLU A 263 -13.31 30.75 -66.72
CA GLU A 263 -14.02 29.71 -65.93
C GLU A 263 -13.12 28.54 -65.57
#